data_b617037eb5cf7cbc91dd50c830846252
#
_entry.id   b617037eb5cf7cbc91dd50c830846252
#
_cell.length_a   1.000
_cell.length_b   1.000
_cell.length_c   1.000
_cell.angle_alpha   90.00
_cell.angle_beta   90.00
_cell.angle_gamma   90.00
#
_symmetry.space_group_name_H-M   'P 1'
#
loop_
_entity.id
_entity.type
_entity.pdbx_description
1 polymer ?
#
loop_
_entity_poly.entity_id
_entity_poly.type
_entity_poly.pdbx_seq_one_letter_code
_entity_poly.pdbx_strand_id
1 'polypeptide(L)'
;MTDQYDIPMENGCGNCHRCVEACPNSCLVPLENGDYWNDARRCASYHTIENRAETLPDEVRLSGYAFGCDCCQLVCPYNIKAATRYQLNDNDKGRLEQLADADEATFKKATRHMALNRIKYAQWKRNQ
;
A
#
# COMPACT_ATOMS: atom_id res chain seq x y z
N MET A 1 -17.74 22.30 10.74
CA MET A 1 -16.96 22.70 9.56
C MET A 1 -16.09 23.87 9.99
N THR A 2 -14.82 23.87 9.67
CA THR A 2 -13.91 24.98 9.93
C THR A 2 -13.84 25.83 8.67
N ASP A 3 -13.95 27.14 8.81
CA ASP A 3 -13.84 28.09 7.69
C ASP A 3 -12.38 28.50 7.41
N GLN A 4 -11.44 27.86 8.11
CA GLN A 4 -10.01 28.08 7.95
C GLN A 4 -9.38 26.83 7.33
N TYR A 5 -8.66 27.02 6.22
CA TYR A 5 -7.84 25.99 5.61
C TYR A 5 -6.42 26.03 6.19
N ASP A 6 -5.84 24.89 6.42
CA ASP A 6 -4.42 24.81 6.79
C ASP A 6 -3.54 25.34 5.65
N ILE A 7 -2.47 26.01 6.02
CA ILE A 7 -1.45 26.44 5.05
C ILE A 7 -0.68 25.18 4.62
N PRO A 8 -0.56 24.91 3.30
CA PRO A 8 0.23 23.78 2.82
C PRO A 8 1.65 23.82 3.40
N MET A 9 2.13 22.68 3.88
CA MET A 9 3.52 22.55 4.32
C MET A 9 4.47 22.68 3.12
N GLU A 10 5.66 23.24 3.37
CA GLU A 10 6.71 23.24 2.37
C GLU A 10 7.11 21.82 1.99
N ASN A 11 7.48 21.62 0.71
CA ASN A 11 7.95 20.34 0.22
C ASN A 11 9.31 19.99 0.87
N GLY A 12 9.29 19.09 1.84
CA GLY A 12 10.49 18.61 2.54
C GLY A 12 11.36 17.63 1.75
N CYS A 13 10.93 17.19 0.55
CA CYS A 13 11.64 16.18 -0.22
C CYS A 13 12.90 16.74 -0.93
N GLY A 14 12.92 18.03 -1.27
CA GLY A 14 14.02 18.63 -2.03
C GLY A 14 14.35 17.81 -3.29
N ASN A 15 15.60 17.42 -3.45
CA ASN A 15 16.08 16.62 -4.59
C ASN A 15 16.02 15.08 -4.32
N CYS A 16 15.23 14.62 -3.36
CA CYS A 16 15.12 13.21 -3.05
C CYS A 16 14.12 12.51 -3.98
N HIS A 17 14.56 11.46 -4.67
CA HIS A 17 13.74 10.67 -5.62
C HIS A 17 13.61 9.19 -5.21
N ARG A 18 13.98 8.80 -4.00
CA ARG A 18 14.00 7.40 -3.56
C ARG A 18 12.67 6.66 -3.74
N CYS A 19 11.55 7.31 -3.45
CA CYS A 19 10.23 6.70 -3.61
C CYS A 19 9.88 6.45 -5.08
N VAL A 20 10.34 7.31 -6.00
CA VAL A 20 10.15 7.16 -7.45
C VAL A 20 10.94 5.95 -7.95
N GLU A 21 12.21 5.86 -7.56
CA GLU A 21 13.12 4.78 -7.95
C GLU A 21 12.69 3.43 -7.39
N ALA A 22 12.15 3.41 -6.16
CA ALA A 22 11.70 2.18 -5.50
C ALA A 22 10.33 1.69 -5.97
N CYS A 23 9.58 2.48 -6.73
CA CYS A 23 8.24 2.10 -7.16
C CYS A 23 8.30 0.98 -8.22
N PRO A 24 7.77 -0.25 -7.94
CA PRO A 24 7.89 -1.39 -8.84
C PRO A 24 7.14 -1.19 -10.17
N ASN A 25 6.17 -0.27 -10.18
CA ASN A 25 5.32 0.01 -11.33
C ASN A 25 5.49 1.44 -11.86
N SER A 26 6.48 2.19 -11.38
CA SER A 26 6.75 3.57 -11.80
C SER A 26 5.48 4.44 -11.80
N CYS A 27 4.66 4.33 -10.74
CA CYS A 27 3.39 5.06 -10.66
C CYS A 27 3.58 6.54 -10.25
N LEU A 28 4.75 6.91 -9.71
CA LEU A 28 5.08 8.28 -9.36
C LEU A 28 5.70 8.97 -10.58
N VAL A 29 4.91 9.77 -11.28
CA VAL A 29 5.29 10.43 -12.53
C VAL A 29 5.75 11.85 -12.22
N PRO A 30 6.99 12.23 -12.59
CA PRO A 30 7.48 13.59 -12.37
C PRO A 30 6.71 14.60 -13.22
N LEU A 31 6.46 15.77 -12.65
CA LEU A 31 5.84 16.92 -13.31
C LEU A 31 6.90 17.98 -13.59
N GLU A 32 6.60 18.88 -14.55
CA GLU A 32 7.51 19.96 -14.96
C GLU A 32 7.86 20.94 -13.82
N ASN A 33 6.95 21.10 -12.85
CA ASN A 33 7.15 21.95 -11.67
C ASN A 33 7.98 21.30 -10.56
N GLY A 34 8.51 20.09 -10.77
CA GLY A 34 9.29 19.33 -9.79
C GLY A 34 8.47 18.49 -8.81
N ASP A 35 7.15 18.55 -8.88
CA ASP A 35 6.25 17.68 -8.12
C ASP A 35 6.07 16.33 -8.81
N TYR A 36 5.30 15.44 -8.18
CA TYR A 36 4.96 14.13 -8.71
C TYR A 36 3.46 13.94 -8.74
N TRP A 37 3.00 13.34 -9.84
CA TRP A 37 1.65 12.82 -9.94
C TRP A 37 1.63 11.31 -9.70
N ASN A 38 0.67 10.83 -8.91
CA ASN A 38 0.49 9.41 -8.67
C ASN A 38 -0.53 8.83 -9.68
N ASP A 39 -0.05 8.09 -10.66
CA ASP A 39 -0.92 7.30 -11.53
C ASP A 39 -1.40 6.02 -10.80
N ALA A 40 -2.57 6.12 -10.17
CA ALA A 40 -3.16 5.04 -9.40
C ALA A 40 -3.38 3.77 -10.24
N ARG A 41 -3.58 3.89 -11.57
CA ARG A 41 -3.76 2.74 -12.49
C ARG A 41 -2.52 1.84 -12.52
N ARG A 42 -1.37 2.34 -12.12
CA ARG A 42 -0.09 1.63 -12.05
C ARG A 42 0.27 1.23 -10.61
N CYS A 43 -0.39 1.80 -9.61
CA CYS A 43 -0.04 1.61 -8.20
C CYS A 43 -0.46 0.21 -7.70
N ALA A 44 0.48 -0.58 -7.18
CA ALA A 44 0.19 -1.89 -6.60
C ALA A 44 -0.81 -1.80 -5.43
N SER A 45 -0.77 -0.73 -4.63
CA SER A 45 -1.73 -0.52 -3.54
C SER A 45 -3.16 -0.38 -4.07
N TYR A 46 -3.37 0.37 -5.17
CA TYR A 46 -4.67 0.44 -5.83
C TYR A 46 -5.14 -0.95 -6.30
N HIS A 47 -4.26 -1.70 -6.94
CA HIS A 47 -4.61 -3.01 -7.47
C HIS A 47 -4.92 -4.04 -6.38
N THR A 48 -4.21 -4.02 -5.26
CA THR A 48 -4.45 -4.95 -4.16
C THR A 48 -5.71 -4.62 -3.36
N ILE A 49 -6.11 -3.35 -3.28
CA ILE A 49 -7.21 -2.90 -2.42
C ILE A 49 -8.47 -2.52 -3.21
N GLU A 50 -8.34 -1.64 -4.19
CA GLU A 50 -9.50 -1.03 -4.85
C GLU A 50 -9.92 -1.74 -6.15
N ASN A 51 -8.96 -2.31 -6.89
CA ASN A 51 -9.25 -3.01 -8.13
C ASN A 51 -9.97 -4.32 -7.84
N ARG A 52 -11.25 -4.40 -8.25
CA ARG A 52 -12.14 -5.55 -8.04
C ARG A 52 -12.21 -6.50 -9.23
N ALA A 53 -11.40 -6.30 -10.27
CA ALA A 53 -11.33 -7.21 -11.41
C ALA A 53 -10.87 -8.61 -10.95
N GLU A 54 -11.29 -9.64 -11.68
CA GLU A 54 -10.89 -11.02 -11.38
C GLU A 54 -9.41 -11.26 -11.63
N THR A 55 -8.84 -10.58 -12.62
CA THR A 55 -7.41 -10.64 -12.98
C THR A 55 -6.78 -9.26 -12.88
N LEU A 56 -5.48 -9.25 -12.67
CA LEU A 56 -4.68 -8.02 -12.73
C LEU A 56 -4.14 -7.80 -14.15
N PRO A 57 -3.88 -6.54 -14.55
CA PRO A 57 -3.13 -6.27 -15.77
C PRO A 57 -1.74 -6.93 -15.71
N ASP A 58 -1.28 -7.50 -16.82
CA ASP A 58 -0.01 -8.27 -16.90
C ASP A 58 1.22 -7.43 -16.53
N GLU A 59 1.15 -6.12 -16.74
CA GLU A 59 2.22 -5.19 -16.43
C GLU A 59 2.33 -4.83 -14.94
N VAL A 60 1.32 -5.17 -14.12
CA VAL A 60 1.27 -4.79 -12.70
C VAL A 60 2.06 -5.80 -11.85
N ARG A 61 3.02 -5.29 -11.10
CA ARG A 61 3.82 -6.06 -10.15
C ARG A 61 3.36 -5.75 -8.72
N LEU A 62 2.93 -6.78 -8.00
CA LEU A 62 2.52 -6.65 -6.60
C LEU A 62 3.70 -6.67 -5.62
N SER A 63 4.88 -7.12 -6.05
CA SER A 63 6.13 -7.14 -5.25
C SER A 63 5.97 -7.85 -3.90
N GLY A 64 5.18 -8.92 -3.85
CA GLY A 64 4.93 -9.70 -2.64
C GLY A 64 3.86 -9.13 -1.71
N TYR A 65 3.17 -8.07 -2.09
CA TYR A 65 2.07 -7.51 -1.29
C TYR A 65 0.72 -8.09 -1.71
N ALA A 66 0.05 -8.74 -0.78
CA ALA A 66 -1.34 -9.18 -0.96
C ALA A 66 -2.36 -8.09 -0.58
N PHE A 67 -1.94 -7.08 0.20
CA PHE A 67 -2.74 -5.93 0.62
C PHE A 67 -1.87 -4.69 0.80
N GLY A 68 -2.19 -3.62 0.11
CA GLY A 68 -1.38 -2.39 0.10
C GLY A 68 -0.11 -2.54 -0.74
N CYS A 69 0.78 -1.57 -0.61
CA CYS A 69 2.17 -1.60 -1.09
C CYS A 69 2.92 -0.45 -0.41
N ASP A 70 4.00 -0.78 0.28
CA ASP A 70 4.78 0.19 1.03
C ASP A 70 6.18 0.43 0.45
N CYS A 71 6.47 -0.01 -0.79
CA CYS A 71 7.78 0.15 -1.41
C CYS A 71 8.28 1.60 -1.37
N CYS A 72 7.43 2.57 -1.69
CA CYS A 72 7.78 3.99 -1.63
C CYS A 72 7.92 4.52 -0.19
N GLN A 73 7.20 3.94 0.77
CA GLN A 73 7.24 4.34 2.18
C GLN A 73 8.50 3.82 2.89
N LEU A 74 8.90 2.58 2.58
CA LEU A 74 10.05 1.92 3.21
C LEU A 74 11.38 2.61 2.92
N VAL A 75 11.51 3.25 1.75
CA VAL A 75 12.74 3.95 1.35
C VAL A 75 12.75 5.43 1.73
N CYS A 76 11.62 5.95 2.23
CA CYS A 76 11.49 7.35 2.58
C CYS A 76 12.32 7.68 3.84
N PRO A 77 13.26 8.66 3.79
CA PRO A 77 14.07 9.01 4.96
C PRO A 77 13.25 9.42 6.19
N TYR A 78 12.08 10.02 5.97
CA TYR A 78 11.17 10.41 7.05
C TYR A 78 10.53 9.21 7.75
N ASN A 79 10.35 8.08 7.05
CA ASN A 79 9.74 6.88 7.59
C ASN A 79 10.76 5.90 8.18
N ILE A 80 12.02 5.92 7.76
CA ILE A 80 13.06 4.96 8.22
C ILE A 80 13.19 4.99 9.75
N LYS A 81 13.15 6.17 10.36
CA LYS A 81 13.20 6.31 11.81
C LYS A 81 11.92 5.82 12.52
N ALA A 82 10.77 5.87 11.83
CA ALA A 82 9.48 5.43 12.37
C ALA A 82 9.34 3.90 12.28
N ALA A 83 9.82 3.27 11.22
CA ALA A 83 9.74 1.83 11.00
C ALA A 83 10.40 1.00 12.11
N THR A 84 11.42 1.53 12.79
CA THR A 84 12.08 0.86 13.92
C THR A 84 11.19 0.76 15.17
N ARG A 85 10.06 1.47 15.23
CA ARG A 85 9.16 1.51 16.39
C ARG A 85 8.04 0.47 16.33
N TYR A 86 7.76 -0.08 15.15
CA TYR A 86 6.66 -1.01 14.92
C TYR A 86 7.21 -2.36 14.48
N GLN A 87 7.33 -3.28 15.44
CA GLN A 87 7.55 -4.68 15.13
C GLN A 87 6.22 -5.42 15.36
N LEU A 88 5.81 -6.22 14.38
CA LEU A 88 4.70 -7.15 14.57
C LEU A 88 5.05 -8.10 15.71
N ASN A 89 4.19 -8.20 16.71
CA ASN A 89 4.29 -9.22 17.74
C ASN A 89 3.99 -10.61 17.16
N ASP A 90 4.38 -11.67 17.86
CA ASP A 90 4.25 -13.03 17.35
C ASP A 90 2.80 -13.48 17.19
N ASN A 91 1.87 -12.93 17.97
CA ASN A 91 0.44 -13.19 17.81
C ASN A 91 -0.10 -12.60 16.50
N ASP A 92 0.32 -11.38 16.13
CA ASP A 92 -0.10 -10.77 14.86
C ASP A 92 0.52 -11.48 13.67
N LYS A 93 1.78 -11.94 13.77
CA LYS A 93 2.42 -12.78 12.73
C LYS A 93 1.65 -14.09 12.53
N GLY A 94 1.35 -14.83 13.61
CA GLY A 94 0.59 -16.06 13.53
C GLY A 94 -0.82 -15.88 12.95
N ARG A 95 -1.47 -14.77 13.24
CA ARG A 95 -2.77 -14.42 12.62
C ARG A 95 -2.66 -14.16 11.12
N LEU A 96 -1.60 -13.47 10.66
CA LEU A 96 -1.38 -13.23 9.24
C LEU A 96 -1.06 -14.52 8.49
N GLU A 97 -0.26 -15.40 9.06
CA GLU A 97 0.04 -16.73 8.49
C GLU A 97 -1.24 -17.58 8.34
N GLN A 98 -2.12 -17.59 9.34
CA GLN A 98 -3.41 -18.27 9.26
C GLN A 98 -4.33 -17.74 8.16
N LEU A 99 -4.19 -16.44 7.80
CA LEU A 99 -5.00 -15.84 6.74
C LEU A 99 -4.57 -16.27 5.34
N ALA A 100 -3.32 -16.68 5.14
CA ALA A 100 -2.82 -17.10 3.84
C ALA A 100 -3.61 -18.30 3.30
N ASP A 101 -3.87 -19.30 4.15
CA ASP A 101 -4.56 -20.54 3.79
C ASP A 101 -6.05 -20.57 4.20
N ALA A 102 -6.57 -19.46 4.74
CA ALA A 102 -7.95 -19.39 5.22
C ALA A 102 -8.97 -19.61 4.11
N ASP A 103 -10.08 -20.26 4.44
CA ASP A 103 -11.29 -20.20 3.61
C ASP A 103 -12.01 -18.85 3.74
N GLU A 104 -13.02 -18.62 2.92
CA GLU A 104 -13.74 -17.34 2.89
C GLU A 104 -14.42 -17.01 4.24
N ALA A 105 -15.00 -18.00 4.92
CA ALA A 105 -15.69 -17.80 6.19
C ALA A 105 -14.69 -17.41 7.30
N THR A 106 -13.57 -18.11 7.37
CA THR A 106 -12.47 -17.83 8.29
C THR A 106 -11.84 -16.47 8.01
N PHE A 107 -11.57 -16.14 6.73
CA PHE A 107 -11.05 -14.84 6.33
C PHE A 107 -11.96 -13.70 6.78
N LYS A 108 -13.26 -13.77 6.47
CA LYS A 108 -14.25 -12.74 6.87
C LYS A 108 -14.33 -12.56 8.38
N LYS A 109 -14.32 -13.66 9.14
CA LYS A 109 -14.36 -13.62 10.61
C LYS A 109 -13.09 -12.98 11.17
N ALA A 110 -11.92 -13.37 10.68
CA ALA A 110 -10.64 -12.90 11.18
C ALA A 110 -10.37 -11.44 10.84
N THR A 111 -10.83 -10.97 9.67
CA THR A 111 -10.55 -9.61 9.18
C THR A 111 -11.58 -8.56 9.60
N ARG A 112 -12.66 -8.96 10.28
CA ARG A 112 -13.83 -8.10 10.59
C ARG A 112 -13.49 -6.71 11.18
N HIS A 113 -12.42 -6.63 11.97
CA HIS A 113 -11.96 -5.39 12.62
C HIS A 113 -10.58 -4.93 12.13
N MET A 114 -10.15 -5.41 10.97
CA MET A 114 -8.87 -5.07 10.35
C MET A 114 -9.09 -4.24 9.08
N ALA A 115 -8.05 -3.54 8.64
CA ALA A 115 -8.05 -2.85 7.34
C ALA A 115 -8.31 -3.83 6.17
N LEU A 116 -7.88 -5.08 6.30
CA LEU A 116 -8.13 -6.18 5.35
C LEU A 116 -9.62 -6.43 5.06
N ASN A 117 -10.54 -6.05 5.96
CA ASN A 117 -11.98 -6.17 5.71
C ASN A 117 -12.47 -5.30 4.53
N ARG A 118 -11.63 -4.38 4.04
CA ARG A 118 -11.94 -3.55 2.87
C ARG A 118 -11.95 -4.33 1.56
N ILE A 119 -11.22 -5.43 1.49
CA ILE A 119 -11.15 -6.28 0.29
C ILE A 119 -12.05 -7.52 0.41
N LYS A 120 -12.48 -8.03 -0.74
CA LYS A 120 -13.20 -9.30 -0.81
C LYS A 120 -12.21 -10.47 -0.76
N TYR A 121 -12.69 -11.63 -0.33
CA TYR A 121 -11.89 -12.85 -0.31
C TYR A 121 -11.30 -13.22 -1.69
N ALA A 122 -12.06 -13.02 -2.77
CA ALA A 122 -11.56 -13.23 -4.13
C ALA A 122 -10.35 -12.33 -4.46
N GLN A 123 -10.38 -11.04 -4.03
CA GLN A 123 -9.21 -10.15 -4.20
C GLN A 123 -8.02 -10.63 -3.37
N TRP A 124 -8.25 -11.09 -2.14
CA TRP A 124 -7.21 -11.67 -1.29
C TRP A 124 -6.53 -12.86 -1.98
N LYS A 125 -7.30 -13.81 -2.52
CA LYS A 125 -6.75 -14.98 -3.23
C LYS A 125 -6.06 -14.62 -4.53
N ARG A 126 -6.58 -13.67 -5.29
CA ARG A 126 -5.94 -13.17 -6.52
C ARG A 126 -4.57 -12.54 -6.25
N ASN A 127 -4.43 -11.84 -5.12
CA ASN A 127 -3.24 -11.06 -4.78
C ASN A 127 -2.08 -11.92 -4.20
N GLN A 128 -2.34 -13.16 -3.81
CA GLN A 128 -1.33 -14.11 -3.33
C GLN A 128 -0.55 -14.73 -4.48
#